data_1749801032d19a7d6819dce13537a81b
#
_entry.id   1749801032d19a7d6819dce13537a81b
#
_cell.length_a   1.000
_cell.length_b   1.000
_cell.length_c   1.000
_cell.angle_alpha   90.00
_cell.angle_beta   90.00
_cell.angle_gamma   90.00
#
_symmetry.space_group_name_H-M   'P 1'
#
loop_
_entity.id
_entity.type
_entity.pdbx_description
1 polymer ?
#
loop_
_entity_poly.entity_id
_entity_poly.type
_entity_poly.pdbx_seq_one_letter_code
_entity_poly.pdbx_strand_id
1 'polypeptide(L)'
;MSFPTHRPRRLRRSEALRGLIRETRLTTAGLIYPMFVCLGTKVRHEVSSMPGVYQQSVDQIVEECREVESLGIPGIILFGLPESKDPRGASSLSAQGVVQRTIEAIRKAKLKLLVITDVCLCEYTDHGHCGVVENGDVANDSTVAILAQQALSHARAGADIVAPSDMMDGRVGAIRETLDEHKFENIAILAYAAKYCSGFYGPFREAAQSAPQFGDRRSYQMDPANAREALKEVELDLEEGADMVMVKPALAYLDVIRRVRDAFDVPVGAYNVSGEYAMVKAAAQKGWLDEKRVVLEILTGIQRAGADIILTYHAKDVARWLKAC
;
A
#
# COMPACT_ATOMS: atom_id res chain seq x y z
N MET A 1 39.15 -13.67 -24.56
CA MET A 1 39.92 -12.57 -23.91
C MET A 1 38.97 -11.43 -23.59
N SER A 2 38.98 -10.90 -22.37
CA SER A 2 38.05 -9.83 -21.95
C SER A 2 38.72 -8.45 -22.00
N PHE A 3 39.80 -8.22 -21.27
CA PHE A 3 40.54 -6.98 -21.26
C PHE A 3 41.73 -7.08 -22.24
N PRO A 4 42.09 -5.99 -23.01
CA PRO A 4 41.54 -4.64 -23.00
C PRO A 4 40.31 -4.42 -23.89
N THR A 5 39.79 -5.46 -24.59
CA THR A 5 38.70 -5.32 -25.56
C THR A 5 37.39 -4.93 -24.89
N HIS A 6 37.00 -5.62 -23.81
CA HIS A 6 35.80 -5.35 -23.02
C HIS A 6 36.12 -4.36 -21.89
N ARG A 7 35.54 -3.17 -21.95
CA ARG A 7 35.70 -2.09 -20.94
C ARG A 7 34.36 -1.52 -20.54
N PRO A 8 33.70 -2.10 -19.54
CA PRO A 8 32.35 -1.62 -19.09
C PRO A 8 32.32 -0.15 -18.67
N ARG A 9 33.48 0.44 -18.26
CA ARG A 9 33.60 1.88 -17.93
C ARG A 9 33.27 2.80 -19.11
N ARG A 10 33.37 2.32 -20.38
CA ARG A 10 33.00 3.11 -21.55
C ARG A 10 31.56 3.62 -21.47
N LEU A 11 30.64 2.78 -21.00
CA LEU A 11 29.22 3.09 -20.89
C LEU A 11 28.86 3.92 -19.64
N ARG A 12 29.82 4.20 -18.75
CA ARG A 12 29.61 4.97 -17.52
C ARG A 12 30.16 6.40 -17.58
N ARG A 13 30.80 6.81 -18.67
CA ARG A 13 31.63 8.02 -18.78
C ARG A 13 30.87 9.33 -18.61
N SER A 14 29.62 9.41 -19.07
CA SER A 14 28.81 10.61 -18.96
C SER A 14 27.41 10.29 -18.48
N GLU A 15 26.72 11.30 -17.97
CA GLU A 15 25.31 11.14 -17.52
C GLU A 15 24.40 10.82 -18.71
N ALA A 16 24.58 11.51 -19.85
CA ALA A 16 23.82 11.23 -21.07
C ALA A 16 23.95 9.76 -21.51
N LEU A 17 25.19 9.22 -21.48
CA LEU A 17 25.44 7.84 -21.87
C LEU A 17 24.81 6.86 -20.87
N ARG A 18 24.96 7.12 -19.57
CA ARG A 18 24.27 6.32 -18.54
C ARG A 18 22.76 6.39 -18.68
N GLY A 19 22.21 7.58 -18.96
CA GLY A 19 20.78 7.77 -19.20
C GLY A 19 20.27 7.01 -20.43
N LEU A 20 21.06 6.99 -21.52
CA LEU A 20 20.71 6.29 -22.76
C LEU A 20 20.52 4.78 -22.56
N ILE A 21 21.40 4.16 -21.77
CA ILE A 21 21.41 2.70 -21.56
C ILE A 21 20.67 2.23 -20.31
N ARG A 22 19.99 3.16 -19.61
CA ARG A 22 19.25 2.84 -18.37
C ARG A 22 18.09 1.90 -18.66
N GLU A 23 18.10 0.72 -18.05
CA GLU A 23 17.09 -0.32 -18.22
C GLU A 23 15.80 -0.01 -17.45
N THR A 24 15.94 0.47 -16.20
CA THR A 24 14.81 0.83 -15.34
C THR A 24 14.66 2.35 -15.26
N ARG A 25 13.45 2.85 -15.49
CA ARG A 25 13.14 4.28 -15.47
C ARG A 25 11.97 4.54 -14.54
N LEU A 26 12.26 5.09 -13.37
CA LEU A 26 11.21 5.50 -12.43
C LEU A 26 10.39 6.67 -13.01
N THR A 27 9.07 6.52 -12.97
CA THR A 27 8.11 7.55 -13.39
C THR A 27 7.01 7.70 -12.35
N THR A 28 6.22 8.76 -12.42
CA THR A 28 5.07 8.94 -11.53
C THR A 28 3.92 7.98 -11.84
N ALA A 29 3.88 7.41 -13.06
CA ALA A 29 2.76 6.59 -13.53
C ALA A 29 2.51 5.30 -12.73
N GLY A 30 3.55 4.77 -12.07
CA GLY A 30 3.44 3.60 -11.20
C GLY A 30 3.35 3.92 -9.70
N LEU A 31 3.26 5.19 -9.31
CA LEU A 31 3.26 5.57 -7.89
C LEU A 31 1.84 5.70 -7.35
N ILE A 32 1.61 5.16 -6.15
CA ILE A 32 0.39 5.34 -5.36
C ILE A 32 0.73 6.03 -4.05
N TYR A 33 -0.02 7.06 -3.69
CA TYR A 33 0.20 7.82 -2.45
C TYR A 33 -0.73 7.37 -1.33
N PRO A 34 -0.20 6.85 -0.19
CA PRO A 34 -1.00 6.43 0.96
C PRO A 34 -1.45 7.63 1.80
N MET A 35 -2.72 7.61 2.24
CA MET A 35 -3.32 8.69 3.02
C MET A 35 -4.14 8.14 4.20
N PHE A 36 -4.06 8.82 5.34
CA PHE A 36 -4.82 8.50 6.55
C PHE A 36 -5.97 9.49 6.72
N VAL A 37 -7.20 9.00 6.70
CA VAL A 37 -8.38 9.84 6.84
C VAL A 37 -9.02 9.68 8.22
N CYS A 38 -9.30 10.79 8.89
CA CYS A 38 -9.98 10.85 10.18
C CYS A 38 -11.23 11.72 10.13
N LEU A 39 -12.03 11.67 11.18
CA LEU A 39 -13.19 12.55 11.34
C LEU A 39 -12.79 13.97 11.71
N GLY A 40 -13.73 14.89 11.54
CA GLY A 40 -13.56 16.30 11.85
C GLY A 40 -13.62 17.20 10.63
N THR A 41 -13.24 18.46 10.82
CA THR A 41 -13.16 19.47 9.77
C THR A 41 -11.88 20.27 9.96
N LYS A 42 -11.13 20.50 8.90
CA LYS A 42 -9.82 21.17 8.88
C LYS A 42 -8.77 20.51 9.80
N VAL A 43 -8.93 19.19 10.05
CA VAL A 43 -7.98 18.43 10.84
C VAL A 43 -6.78 18.04 9.95
N ARG A 44 -5.57 18.31 10.45
CA ARG A 44 -4.31 17.94 9.83
C ARG A 44 -3.28 17.73 10.94
N HIS A 45 -3.18 16.49 11.43
CA HIS A 45 -2.24 16.08 12.48
C HIS A 45 -1.06 15.32 11.88
N GLU A 46 0.15 15.83 12.09
CA GLU A 46 1.36 15.15 11.62
C GLU A 46 1.62 13.88 12.43
N VAL A 47 1.95 12.80 11.75
CA VAL A 47 2.37 11.54 12.39
C VAL A 47 3.81 11.69 12.84
N SER A 48 4.06 11.63 14.15
CA SER A 48 5.36 11.99 14.74
C SER A 48 6.52 11.14 14.21
N SER A 49 6.26 9.86 13.96
CA SER A 49 7.24 8.92 13.42
C SER A 49 7.37 8.95 11.89
N MET A 50 6.56 9.78 11.20
CA MET A 50 6.53 9.90 9.74
C MET A 50 6.49 11.38 9.30
N PRO A 51 7.58 12.13 9.40
CA PRO A 51 7.60 13.56 9.06
C PRO A 51 7.05 13.84 7.66
N GLY A 52 6.09 14.78 7.56
CA GLY A 52 5.41 15.13 6.31
C GLY A 52 4.21 14.24 5.94
N VAL A 53 3.88 13.24 6.76
CA VAL A 53 2.66 12.42 6.64
C VAL A 53 1.67 12.84 7.72
N TYR A 54 0.37 12.91 7.36
CA TYR A 54 -0.66 13.48 8.23
C TYR A 54 -1.88 12.56 8.32
N GLN A 55 -2.54 12.57 9.47
CA GLN A 55 -3.94 12.19 9.62
C GLN A 55 -4.79 13.41 9.26
N GLN A 56 -5.71 13.27 8.32
CA GLN A 56 -6.44 14.40 7.75
C GLN A 56 -7.94 14.16 7.72
N SER A 57 -8.73 15.22 7.95
CA SER A 57 -10.18 15.16 7.74
C SER A 57 -10.54 15.12 6.24
N VAL A 58 -11.75 14.70 5.94
CA VAL A 58 -12.24 14.51 4.56
C VAL A 58 -12.01 15.73 3.67
N ASP A 59 -12.26 16.95 4.18
CA ASP A 59 -12.02 18.20 3.46
C ASP A 59 -10.53 18.41 3.13
N GLN A 60 -9.63 18.09 4.06
CA GLN A 60 -8.19 18.19 3.85
C GLN A 60 -7.66 17.12 2.89
N ILE A 61 -8.22 15.91 2.96
CA ILE A 61 -7.90 14.83 1.99
C ILE A 61 -8.24 15.25 0.56
N VAL A 62 -9.40 15.90 0.32
CA VAL A 62 -9.77 16.37 -1.01
C VAL A 62 -8.75 17.40 -1.53
N GLU A 63 -8.29 18.33 -0.71
CA GLU A 63 -7.26 19.29 -1.13
C GLU A 63 -5.90 18.60 -1.38
N GLU A 64 -5.51 17.65 -0.54
CA GLU A 64 -4.30 16.84 -0.75
C GLU A 64 -4.40 16.04 -2.06
N CYS A 65 -5.57 15.48 -2.39
CA CYS A 65 -5.82 14.79 -3.66
C CYS A 65 -5.64 15.71 -4.87
N ARG A 66 -6.02 17.00 -4.79
CA ARG A 66 -5.77 17.98 -5.86
C ARG A 66 -4.28 18.15 -6.13
N GLU A 67 -3.49 18.21 -5.06
CA GLU A 67 -2.03 18.29 -5.18
C GLU A 67 -1.47 17.01 -5.81
N VAL A 68 -1.89 15.83 -5.33
CA VAL A 68 -1.46 14.52 -5.86
C VAL A 68 -1.74 14.43 -7.36
N GLU A 69 -2.95 14.80 -7.80
CA GLU A 69 -3.33 14.84 -9.21
C GLU A 69 -2.45 15.80 -10.02
N SER A 70 -2.21 17.01 -9.49
CA SER A 70 -1.38 18.03 -10.16
C SER A 70 0.08 17.58 -10.34
N LEU A 71 0.55 16.72 -9.47
CA LEU A 71 1.89 16.11 -9.54
C LEU A 71 1.98 14.98 -10.58
N GLY A 72 0.85 14.52 -11.12
CA GLY A 72 0.77 13.42 -12.09
C GLY A 72 0.92 12.04 -11.45
N ILE A 73 0.57 11.91 -10.18
CA ILE A 73 0.45 10.62 -9.49
C ILE A 73 -0.95 10.08 -9.82
N PRO A 74 -1.08 8.84 -10.31
CA PRO A 74 -2.36 8.34 -10.84
C PRO A 74 -3.38 7.95 -9.78
N GLY A 75 -2.96 7.67 -8.55
CA GLY A 75 -3.88 7.17 -7.53
C GLY A 75 -3.39 7.31 -6.11
N ILE A 76 -4.32 7.09 -5.20
CA ILE A 76 -4.14 7.11 -3.75
C ILE A 76 -4.65 5.81 -3.14
N ILE A 77 -4.16 5.47 -1.94
CA ILE A 77 -4.77 4.44 -1.10
C ILE A 77 -5.19 5.05 0.24
N LEU A 78 -6.42 4.75 0.67
CA LEU A 78 -7.05 5.30 1.87
C LEU A 78 -7.01 4.32 3.04
N PHE A 79 -6.58 4.81 4.20
CA PHE A 79 -6.66 4.14 5.50
C PHE A 79 -7.57 4.95 6.42
N GLY A 80 -8.62 4.34 6.98
CA GLY A 80 -9.64 5.04 7.76
C GLY A 80 -9.36 4.99 9.26
N LEU A 81 -9.49 6.13 9.95
CA LEU A 81 -9.47 6.21 11.41
C LEU A 81 -10.91 6.51 11.88
N PRO A 82 -11.64 5.49 12.40
CA PRO A 82 -13.02 5.67 12.86
C PRO A 82 -13.08 6.49 14.16
N GLU A 83 -14.26 7.00 14.49
CA GLU A 83 -14.52 7.71 15.76
C GLU A 83 -14.46 6.77 16.97
N SER A 84 -14.97 5.56 16.78
CA SER A 84 -14.98 4.51 17.80
C SER A 84 -14.59 3.17 17.20
N LYS A 85 -14.02 2.34 18.02
CA LYS A 85 -13.62 0.98 17.70
C LYS A 85 -14.42 -0.02 18.54
N ASP A 86 -14.65 -1.18 17.99
CA ASP A 86 -15.37 -2.28 18.67
C ASP A 86 -14.72 -3.64 18.33
N PRO A 87 -15.03 -4.73 19.05
CA PRO A 87 -14.36 -6.01 18.82
C PRO A 87 -14.55 -6.63 17.42
N ARG A 88 -15.51 -6.15 16.65
CA ARG A 88 -15.83 -6.68 15.30
C ARG A 88 -15.52 -5.67 14.17
N GLY A 89 -15.11 -4.44 14.51
CA GLY A 89 -14.86 -3.40 13.52
C GLY A 89 -16.10 -2.96 12.74
N ALA A 90 -17.28 -2.96 13.39
CA ALA A 90 -18.58 -2.73 12.74
C ALA A 90 -18.67 -1.40 11.99
N SER A 91 -17.95 -0.37 12.45
CA SER A 91 -17.90 0.94 11.80
C SER A 91 -17.28 0.90 10.39
N SER A 92 -16.50 -0.15 10.06
CA SER A 92 -15.91 -0.36 8.73
C SER A 92 -16.95 -0.55 7.62
N LEU A 93 -18.14 -1.05 7.98
CA LEU A 93 -19.24 -1.36 7.06
C LEU A 93 -20.19 -0.18 6.84
N SER A 94 -20.05 0.89 7.64
CA SER A 94 -21.00 2.01 7.64
C SER A 94 -20.92 2.80 6.33
N ALA A 95 -22.08 3.01 5.67
CA ALA A 95 -22.18 3.94 4.55
C ALA A 95 -21.77 5.38 4.94
N GLN A 96 -21.82 5.72 6.23
CA GLN A 96 -21.35 6.99 6.77
C GLN A 96 -19.93 6.88 7.35
N GLY A 97 -19.24 5.79 7.10
CA GLY A 97 -17.85 5.58 7.52
C GLY A 97 -16.91 6.62 6.92
N VAL A 98 -15.80 6.85 7.59
CA VAL A 98 -14.85 7.89 7.20
C VAL A 98 -14.26 7.64 5.80
N VAL A 99 -13.99 6.38 5.43
CA VAL A 99 -13.49 6.00 4.11
C VAL A 99 -14.57 6.23 3.05
N GLN A 100 -15.79 5.74 3.27
CA GLN A 100 -16.91 5.88 2.34
C GLN A 100 -17.21 7.35 2.04
N ARG A 101 -17.32 8.19 3.08
CA ARG A 101 -17.49 9.66 2.93
C ARG A 101 -16.33 10.32 2.18
N THR A 102 -15.11 9.82 2.37
CA THR A 102 -13.94 10.34 1.65
C THR A 102 -13.99 10.02 0.18
N ILE A 103 -14.34 8.77 -0.18
CA ILE A 103 -14.52 8.35 -1.57
C ILE A 103 -15.57 9.24 -2.26
N GLU A 104 -16.75 9.39 -1.65
CA GLU A 104 -17.83 10.23 -2.17
C GLU A 104 -17.39 11.70 -2.37
N ALA A 105 -16.63 12.26 -1.41
CA ALA A 105 -16.12 13.63 -1.50
C ALA A 105 -15.11 13.79 -2.65
N ILE A 106 -14.21 12.84 -2.86
CA ILE A 106 -13.27 12.82 -3.98
C ILE A 106 -14.03 12.73 -5.31
N ARG A 107 -15.05 11.87 -5.43
CA ARG A 107 -15.90 11.75 -6.63
C ARG A 107 -16.67 13.04 -6.92
N LYS A 108 -17.25 13.64 -5.86
CA LYS A 108 -17.94 14.95 -5.97
C LYS A 108 -17.01 16.08 -6.43
N ALA A 109 -15.74 16.03 -6.04
CA ALA A 109 -14.70 16.96 -6.47
C ALA A 109 -14.24 16.74 -7.93
N LYS A 110 -14.71 15.66 -8.61
CA LYS A 110 -14.41 15.28 -9.99
C LYS A 110 -12.91 15.12 -10.27
N LEU A 111 -12.15 14.67 -9.31
CA LEU A 111 -10.72 14.35 -9.46
C LEU A 111 -10.56 13.06 -10.28
N LYS A 112 -9.55 13.03 -11.14
CA LYS A 112 -9.23 11.89 -12.02
C LYS A 112 -8.24 10.91 -11.40
N LEU A 113 -8.26 10.80 -10.08
CA LEU A 113 -7.42 9.87 -9.34
C LEU A 113 -8.11 8.51 -9.19
N LEU A 114 -7.33 7.45 -9.32
CA LEU A 114 -7.74 6.13 -8.85
C LEU A 114 -7.82 6.15 -7.33
N VAL A 115 -8.97 5.76 -6.80
CA VAL A 115 -9.19 5.63 -5.36
C VAL A 115 -9.11 4.16 -4.99
N ILE A 116 -8.01 3.79 -4.36
CA ILE A 116 -7.78 2.46 -3.80
C ILE A 116 -8.17 2.51 -2.33
N THR A 117 -8.81 1.47 -1.83
CA THR A 117 -9.16 1.38 -0.40
C THR A 117 -8.52 0.16 0.24
N ASP A 118 -7.89 0.35 1.38
CA ASP A 118 -7.48 -0.77 2.22
C ASP A 118 -8.71 -1.50 2.76
N VAL A 119 -8.71 -2.83 2.67
CA VAL A 119 -9.75 -3.68 3.25
C VAL A 119 -9.10 -4.48 4.37
N CYS A 120 -9.38 -4.04 5.61
CA CYS A 120 -8.82 -4.62 6.82
C CYS A 120 -9.64 -4.14 8.02
N LEU A 121 -9.61 -4.88 9.11
CA LEU A 121 -10.31 -4.49 10.34
C LEU A 121 -9.40 -3.85 11.40
N CYS A 122 -8.08 -3.85 11.24
CA CYS A 122 -7.16 -3.43 12.31
C CYS A 122 -7.27 -1.95 12.70
N GLU A 123 -7.76 -1.08 11.82
CA GLU A 123 -8.06 0.31 12.12
C GLU A 123 -9.35 0.47 12.92
N TYR A 124 -10.26 -0.52 12.81
CA TYR A 124 -11.64 -0.48 13.31
C TYR A 124 -11.86 -1.32 14.56
N THR A 125 -10.98 -2.30 14.81
CA THR A 125 -11.05 -3.14 16.02
C THR A 125 -10.37 -2.47 17.21
N ASP A 126 -10.96 -2.60 18.39
CA ASP A 126 -10.43 -2.07 19.65
C ASP A 126 -9.15 -2.79 20.10
N HIS A 127 -9.00 -4.05 19.73
CA HIS A 127 -7.81 -4.86 19.99
C HIS A 127 -6.71 -4.73 18.92
N GLY A 128 -6.95 -4.05 17.79
CA GLY A 128 -5.96 -3.77 16.74
C GLY A 128 -5.54 -4.98 15.90
N HIS A 129 -6.18 -6.14 16.00
CA HIS A 129 -5.97 -7.24 15.06
C HIS A 129 -6.76 -7.07 13.76
N CYS A 130 -6.31 -7.74 12.68
CA CYS A 130 -6.88 -7.60 11.34
C CYS A 130 -8.20 -8.35 11.14
N GLY A 131 -8.74 -9.00 12.17
CA GLY A 131 -9.97 -9.78 12.10
C GLY A 131 -10.66 -9.91 13.46
N VAL A 132 -11.76 -10.64 13.48
CA VAL A 132 -12.52 -10.98 14.69
C VAL A 132 -11.70 -11.91 15.56
N VAL A 133 -11.63 -11.64 16.85
CA VAL A 133 -10.89 -12.48 17.81
C VAL A 133 -11.87 -13.45 18.48
N GLU A 134 -11.57 -14.74 18.38
CA GLU A 134 -12.27 -15.83 19.04
C GLU A 134 -11.25 -16.75 19.72
N ASN A 135 -11.51 -17.15 20.96
CA ASN A 135 -10.61 -18.02 21.74
C ASN A 135 -9.15 -17.53 21.82
N GLY A 136 -8.93 -16.20 21.73
CA GLY A 136 -7.60 -15.59 21.87
C GLY A 136 -6.78 -15.52 20.58
N ASP A 137 -7.32 -15.91 19.42
CA ASP A 137 -6.72 -15.78 18.09
C ASP A 137 -7.72 -15.19 17.08
N VAL A 138 -7.23 -14.81 15.91
CA VAL A 138 -8.07 -14.27 14.83
C VAL A 138 -8.81 -15.42 14.14
N ALA A 139 -10.15 -15.34 14.13
CA ALA A 139 -11.01 -16.30 13.46
C ALA A 139 -11.11 -15.96 11.97
N ASN A 140 -10.61 -16.83 11.11
CA ASN A 140 -10.54 -16.64 9.67
C ASN A 140 -11.92 -16.42 9.04
N ASP A 141 -12.80 -17.41 9.10
CA ASP A 141 -14.04 -17.44 8.32
C ASP A 141 -15.03 -16.34 8.72
N SER A 142 -15.16 -16.08 10.03
CA SER A 142 -15.99 -14.98 10.51
C SER A 142 -15.45 -13.59 10.10
N THR A 143 -14.14 -13.48 9.94
CA THR A 143 -13.48 -12.26 9.46
C THR A 143 -13.71 -12.07 7.96
N VAL A 144 -13.51 -13.09 7.14
CA VAL A 144 -13.68 -13.06 5.69
C VAL A 144 -15.07 -12.53 5.29
N ALA A 145 -16.13 -12.99 5.98
CA ALA A 145 -17.47 -12.51 5.73
C ALA A 145 -17.63 -10.98 5.95
N ILE A 146 -16.94 -10.42 6.95
CA ILE A 146 -16.98 -8.97 7.23
C ILE A 146 -16.16 -8.21 6.18
N LEU A 147 -14.99 -8.71 5.80
CA LEU A 147 -14.11 -8.08 4.79
C LEU A 147 -14.81 -7.99 3.43
N ALA A 148 -15.56 -9.02 3.02
CA ALA A 148 -16.34 -8.98 1.80
C ALA A 148 -17.40 -7.86 1.81
N GLN A 149 -18.08 -7.67 2.94
CA GLN A 149 -19.04 -6.56 3.11
C GLN A 149 -18.36 -5.19 3.19
N GLN A 150 -17.17 -5.11 3.78
CA GLN A 150 -16.37 -3.87 3.78
C GLN A 150 -15.99 -3.47 2.35
N ALA A 151 -15.46 -4.39 1.56
CA ALA A 151 -15.13 -4.16 0.15
C ALA A 151 -16.35 -3.70 -0.65
N LEU A 152 -17.50 -4.35 -0.47
CA LEU A 152 -18.76 -3.94 -1.10
C LEU A 152 -19.18 -2.52 -0.69
N SER A 153 -19.02 -2.15 0.58
CA SER A 153 -19.35 -0.80 1.04
C SER A 153 -18.48 0.27 0.39
N HIS A 154 -17.19 -0.03 0.19
CA HIS A 154 -16.24 0.84 -0.52
C HIS A 154 -16.58 0.95 -2.02
N ALA A 155 -16.93 -0.16 -2.67
CA ALA A 155 -17.38 -0.16 -4.06
C ALA A 155 -18.65 0.68 -4.25
N ARG A 156 -19.64 0.56 -3.36
CA ARG A 156 -20.87 1.38 -3.36
C ARG A 156 -20.59 2.87 -3.20
N ALA A 157 -19.58 3.24 -2.43
CA ALA A 157 -19.14 4.62 -2.27
C ALA A 157 -18.37 5.15 -3.50
N GLY A 158 -17.92 4.26 -4.41
CA GLY A 158 -17.27 4.62 -5.66
C GLY A 158 -15.75 4.39 -5.68
N ALA A 159 -15.20 3.45 -4.89
CA ALA A 159 -13.81 3.02 -5.03
C ALA A 159 -13.57 2.42 -6.43
N ASP A 160 -12.36 2.58 -6.98
CA ASP A 160 -11.94 1.94 -8.24
C ASP A 160 -11.30 0.58 -7.99
N ILE A 161 -10.61 0.44 -6.86
CA ILE A 161 -9.83 -0.75 -6.50
C ILE A 161 -10.02 -1.00 -5.01
N VAL A 162 -10.27 -2.26 -4.65
CA VAL A 162 -10.21 -2.71 -3.25
C VAL A 162 -8.94 -3.50 -3.01
N ALA A 163 -8.29 -3.29 -1.86
CA ALA A 163 -6.99 -3.86 -1.57
C ALA A 163 -6.99 -4.59 -0.22
N PRO A 164 -7.39 -5.88 -0.18
CA PRO A 164 -7.43 -6.67 1.04
C PRO A 164 -6.04 -6.87 1.62
N SER A 165 -5.84 -6.41 2.86
CA SER A 165 -4.55 -6.40 3.54
C SER A 165 -4.52 -7.20 4.83
N ASP A 166 -5.54 -7.93 5.13
CA ASP A 166 -5.80 -8.66 6.37
C ASP A 166 -5.02 -9.98 6.48
N MET A 167 -4.76 -10.67 5.35
CA MET A 167 -4.12 -11.99 5.23
C MET A 167 -4.98 -13.16 5.71
N MET A 168 -6.31 -13.08 5.62
CA MET A 168 -7.19 -14.23 5.86
C MET A 168 -7.24 -15.13 4.63
N ASP A 169 -7.29 -16.44 4.85
CA ASP A 169 -7.43 -17.43 3.77
C ASP A 169 -8.81 -17.31 3.10
N GLY A 170 -8.87 -17.30 1.76
CA GLY A 170 -10.12 -17.25 0.99
C GLY A 170 -10.76 -15.85 0.89
N ARG A 171 -10.10 -14.79 1.40
CA ARG A 171 -10.69 -13.45 1.44
C ARG A 171 -10.87 -12.82 0.05
N VAL A 172 -9.96 -13.09 -0.87
CA VAL A 172 -10.05 -12.54 -2.24
C VAL A 172 -11.25 -13.13 -2.97
N GLY A 173 -11.45 -14.44 -2.88
CA GLY A 173 -12.60 -15.13 -3.46
C GLY A 173 -13.93 -14.63 -2.91
N ALA A 174 -14.05 -14.50 -1.59
CA ALA A 174 -15.25 -13.97 -0.96
C ALA A 174 -15.56 -12.52 -1.34
N ILE A 175 -14.51 -11.66 -1.48
CA ILE A 175 -14.65 -10.28 -1.95
C ILE A 175 -15.11 -10.28 -3.41
N ARG A 176 -14.49 -11.08 -4.30
CA ARG A 176 -14.83 -11.13 -5.71
C ARG A 176 -16.26 -11.59 -5.91
N GLU A 177 -16.66 -12.70 -5.28
CA GLU A 177 -18.04 -13.21 -5.34
C GLU A 177 -19.05 -12.15 -4.88
N THR A 178 -18.81 -11.52 -3.72
CA THR A 178 -19.70 -10.48 -3.18
C THR A 178 -19.80 -9.27 -4.11
N LEU A 179 -18.71 -8.81 -4.70
CA LEU A 179 -18.73 -7.70 -5.65
C LEU A 179 -19.52 -8.05 -6.91
N ASP A 180 -19.33 -9.24 -7.48
CA ASP A 180 -20.00 -9.69 -8.71
C ASP A 180 -21.49 -9.87 -8.51
N GLU A 181 -21.93 -10.48 -7.40
CA GLU A 181 -23.34 -10.63 -7.03
C GLU A 181 -24.08 -9.29 -6.94
N HIS A 182 -23.33 -8.21 -6.57
CA HIS A 182 -23.88 -6.88 -6.41
C HIS A 182 -23.64 -5.96 -7.60
N LYS A 183 -23.22 -6.48 -8.76
CA LYS A 183 -23.00 -5.74 -10.02
C LYS A 183 -21.81 -4.78 -9.98
N PHE A 184 -20.76 -5.18 -9.25
CA PHE A 184 -19.47 -4.48 -9.18
C PHE A 184 -18.35 -5.29 -9.85
N GLU A 185 -18.63 -5.98 -10.94
CA GLU A 185 -17.71 -6.84 -11.69
C GLU A 185 -16.48 -6.08 -12.22
N ASN A 186 -16.59 -4.75 -12.36
CA ASN A 186 -15.50 -3.91 -12.85
C ASN A 186 -14.59 -3.32 -11.76
N ILE A 187 -14.86 -3.61 -10.49
CA ILE A 187 -13.95 -3.20 -9.40
C ILE A 187 -12.78 -4.16 -9.35
N ALA A 188 -11.57 -3.63 -9.54
CA ALA A 188 -10.36 -4.44 -9.47
C ALA A 188 -9.97 -4.77 -8.02
N ILE A 189 -9.29 -5.91 -7.83
CA ILE A 189 -8.74 -6.34 -6.55
C ILE A 189 -7.21 -6.29 -6.62
N LEU A 190 -6.59 -5.47 -5.77
CA LEU A 190 -5.15 -5.43 -5.51
C LEU A 190 -4.86 -6.18 -4.20
N ALA A 191 -4.60 -7.48 -4.28
CA ALA A 191 -4.40 -8.30 -3.10
C ALA A 191 -3.03 -8.08 -2.45
N TYR A 192 -2.97 -7.88 -1.15
CA TYR A 192 -1.73 -7.96 -0.38
C TYR A 192 -1.32 -9.43 -0.22
N ALA A 193 -1.04 -10.08 -1.33
CA ALA A 193 -0.84 -11.51 -1.42
C ALA A 193 0.40 -12.03 -0.66
N ALA A 194 1.46 -11.22 -0.61
CA ALA A 194 2.68 -11.56 0.13
C ALA A 194 2.98 -10.49 1.19
N LYS A 195 2.23 -10.50 2.29
CA LYS A 195 2.42 -9.58 3.41
C LYS A 195 3.07 -10.27 4.60
N TYR A 196 4.26 -9.82 4.92
CA TYR A 196 5.09 -10.38 5.99
C TYR A 196 4.82 -9.74 7.36
N CYS A 197 4.99 -10.51 8.44
CA CYS A 197 5.00 -10.00 9.81
C CYS A 197 6.30 -9.22 10.06
N SER A 198 6.29 -7.93 9.76
CA SER A 198 7.50 -7.12 9.69
C SER A 198 7.64 -6.13 10.84
N GLY A 199 8.89 -5.94 11.30
CA GLY A 199 9.27 -4.86 12.21
C GLY A 199 9.17 -3.46 11.60
N PHE A 200 9.09 -3.34 10.27
CA PHE A 200 8.98 -2.06 9.57
C PHE A 200 7.59 -1.41 9.63
N TYR A 201 6.61 -2.00 10.34
CA TYR A 201 5.26 -1.43 10.46
C TYR A 201 5.06 -0.52 11.68
N GLY A 202 6.09 -0.28 12.49
CA GLY A 202 5.97 0.55 13.71
C GLY A 202 5.29 1.89 13.46
N PRO A 203 5.80 2.74 12.55
CA PRO A 203 5.19 4.04 12.28
C PRO A 203 3.76 3.97 11.71
N PHE A 204 3.43 2.95 10.92
CA PHE A 204 2.05 2.73 10.45
C PHE A 204 1.08 2.47 11.59
N ARG A 205 1.51 1.68 12.61
CA ARG A 205 0.66 1.39 13.77
C ARG A 205 0.29 2.65 14.55
N GLU A 206 1.20 3.63 14.61
CA GLU A 206 0.91 4.97 15.15
C GLU A 206 -0.07 5.72 14.23
N ALA A 207 0.26 5.82 12.93
CA ALA A 207 -0.53 6.56 11.94
C ALA A 207 -1.97 6.07 11.82
N ALA A 208 -2.19 4.76 11.82
CA ALA A 208 -3.49 4.10 11.71
C ALA A 208 -4.13 3.76 13.07
N GLN A 209 -3.44 4.06 14.18
CA GLN A 209 -3.88 3.71 15.53
C GLN A 209 -4.25 2.23 15.67
N SER A 210 -3.46 1.34 15.04
CA SER A 210 -3.76 -0.09 14.86
C SER A 210 -2.74 -1.02 15.53
N ALA A 211 -2.10 -0.58 16.61
CA ALA A 211 -1.20 -1.43 17.38
C ALA A 211 -1.98 -2.57 18.06
N PRO A 212 -1.56 -3.85 17.91
CA PRO A 212 -2.18 -4.95 18.64
C PRO A 212 -2.11 -4.72 20.16
N GLN A 213 -3.23 -4.91 20.84
CA GLN A 213 -3.33 -4.74 22.30
C GLN A 213 -2.85 -5.99 23.06
N PHE A 214 -2.75 -7.12 22.38
CA PHE A 214 -2.21 -8.38 22.91
C PHE A 214 -1.57 -9.17 21.76
N GLY A 215 -0.70 -10.14 22.10
CA GLY A 215 -0.08 -11.03 21.13
C GLY A 215 0.71 -10.30 20.02
N ASP A 216 0.71 -10.89 18.86
CA ASP A 216 1.29 -10.33 17.63
C ASP A 216 0.46 -10.79 16.40
N ARG A 217 0.95 -10.54 15.19
CA ARG A 217 0.23 -10.89 13.94
C ARG A 217 0.85 -12.08 13.20
N ARG A 218 1.68 -12.88 13.86
CA ARG A 218 2.41 -13.99 13.22
C ARG A 218 1.54 -15.18 12.89
N SER A 219 0.35 -15.30 13.51
CA SER A 219 -0.58 -16.38 13.20
C SER A 219 -1.23 -16.22 11.81
N TYR A 220 -1.22 -15.01 11.23
CA TYR A 220 -1.84 -14.76 9.92
C TYR A 220 -0.98 -13.92 8.95
N GLN A 221 0.11 -13.29 9.38
CA GLN A 221 1.07 -12.65 8.47
C GLN A 221 2.28 -13.56 8.29
N MET A 222 2.82 -13.62 7.08
CA MET A 222 3.89 -14.52 6.69
C MET A 222 5.17 -14.32 7.52
N ASP A 223 5.89 -15.40 7.77
CA ASP A 223 7.20 -15.37 8.42
C ASP A 223 8.24 -14.70 7.50
N PRO A 224 8.98 -13.68 7.97
CA PRO A 224 10.05 -13.04 7.20
C PRO A 224 11.13 -13.98 6.68
N ALA A 225 11.30 -15.15 7.26
CA ALA A 225 12.27 -16.16 6.82
C ALA A 225 11.81 -16.97 5.60
N ASN A 226 10.53 -16.87 5.19
CA ASN A 226 9.94 -17.71 4.16
C ASN A 226 9.76 -16.95 2.83
N ALA A 227 10.46 -17.36 1.77
CA ALA A 227 10.28 -16.78 0.43
C ALA A 227 9.44 -17.68 -0.51
N ARG A 228 9.39 -18.99 -0.27
CA ARG A 228 8.62 -19.92 -1.11
C ARG A 228 7.12 -19.85 -0.83
N GLU A 229 6.75 -19.59 0.40
CA GLU A 229 5.37 -19.38 0.85
C GLU A 229 4.71 -18.25 0.06
N ALA A 230 5.44 -17.15 -0.20
CA ALA A 230 4.93 -16.03 -0.99
C ALA A 230 4.39 -16.42 -2.38
N LEU A 231 5.02 -17.38 -3.04
CA LEU A 231 4.55 -17.82 -4.36
C LEU A 231 3.23 -18.60 -4.23
N LYS A 232 3.08 -19.38 -3.17
CA LYS A 232 1.83 -20.11 -2.91
C LYS A 232 0.69 -19.15 -2.56
N GLU A 233 0.94 -18.16 -1.70
CA GLU A 233 -0.05 -17.15 -1.32
C GLU A 233 -0.51 -16.34 -2.55
N VAL A 234 0.43 -15.94 -3.40
CA VAL A 234 0.13 -15.24 -4.66
C VAL A 234 -0.69 -16.11 -5.61
N GLU A 235 -0.34 -17.39 -5.74
CA GLU A 235 -1.08 -18.33 -6.59
C GLU A 235 -2.54 -18.48 -6.12
N LEU A 236 -2.74 -18.64 -4.81
CA LEU A 236 -4.08 -18.77 -4.23
C LEU A 236 -4.91 -17.49 -4.44
N ASP A 237 -4.36 -16.31 -4.15
CA ASP A 237 -5.06 -15.04 -4.37
C ASP A 237 -5.44 -14.82 -5.86
N LEU A 238 -4.58 -15.27 -6.80
CA LEU A 238 -4.89 -15.20 -8.23
C LEU A 238 -5.99 -16.19 -8.64
N GLU A 239 -5.97 -17.43 -8.12
CA GLU A 239 -7.04 -18.42 -8.33
C GLU A 239 -8.39 -17.94 -7.76
N GLU A 240 -8.36 -17.18 -6.67
CA GLU A 240 -9.51 -16.53 -6.04
C GLU A 240 -10.02 -15.29 -6.79
N GLY A 241 -9.30 -14.79 -7.79
CA GLY A 241 -9.72 -13.69 -8.65
C GLY A 241 -9.09 -12.33 -8.36
N ALA A 242 -7.89 -12.29 -7.78
CA ALA A 242 -7.11 -11.05 -7.72
C ALA A 242 -6.68 -10.61 -9.12
N ASP A 243 -6.82 -9.31 -9.43
CA ASP A 243 -6.37 -8.72 -10.70
C ASP A 243 -4.89 -8.30 -10.63
N MET A 244 -4.43 -7.95 -9.45
CA MET A 244 -3.09 -7.49 -9.15
C MET A 244 -2.66 -8.03 -7.78
N VAL A 245 -1.36 -8.29 -7.62
CA VAL A 245 -0.81 -8.80 -6.36
C VAL A 245 0.24 -7.86 -5.79
N MET A 246 0.42 -7.85 -4.47
CA MET A 246 1.35 -6.95 -3.81
C MET A 246 2.25 -7.68 -2.81
N VAL A 247 3.54 -7.31 -2.83
CA VAL A 247 4.54 -7.70 -1.82
C VAL A 247 4.68 -6.56 -0.79
N LYS A 248 4.59 -6.88 0.51
CA LYS A 248 4.73 -5.93 1.61
C LYS A 248 5.51 -6.53 2.77
N PRO A 249 6.59 -5.90 3.25
CA PRO A 249 7.27 -4.68 2.74
C PRO A 249 8.01 -4.87 1.42
N ALA A 250 8.62 -3.77 0.89
CA ALA A 250 9.32 -3.81 -0.39
C ALA A 250 10.85 -3.91 -0.25
N LEU A 251 11.50 -3.00 0.50
CA LEU A 251 12.94 -2.80 0.46
C LEU A 251 13.75 -4.04 0.90
N ALA A 252 13.31 -4.70 1.97
CA ALA A 252 13.96 -5.91 2.49
C ALA A 252 13.51 -7.20 1.78
N TYR A 253 12.60 -7.10 0.78
CA TYR A 253 11.95 -8.23 0.09
C TYR A 253 12.05 -8.11 -1.44
N LEU A 254 13.12 -7.48 -1.95
CA LEU A 254 13.35 -7.35 -3.40
C LEU A 254 13.48 -8.70 -4.10
N ASP A 255 13.99 -9.70 -3.41
CA ASP A 255 14.08 -11.08 -3.89
C ASP A 255 12.70 -11.71 -4.03
N VAL A 256 11.77 -11.44 -3.12
CA VAL A 256 10.37 -11.91 -3.19
C VAL A 256 9.65 -11.23 -4.34
N ILE A 257 9.78 -9.89 -4.49
CA ILE A 257 9.23 -9.16 -5.63
C ILE A 257 9.73 -9.77 -6.94
N ARG A 258 11.03 -10.07 -7.03
CA ARG A 258 11.61 -10.68 -8.23
C ARG A 258 11.06 -12.07 -8.50
N ARG A 259 10.92 -12.91 -7.47
CA ARG A 259 10.35 -14.26 -7.60
C ARG A 259 8.89 -14.23 -8.05
N VAL A 260 8.07 -13.36 -7.48
CA VAL A 260 6.66 -13.17 -7.88
C VAL A 260 6.59 -12.74 -9.35
N ARG A 261 7.38 -11.72 -9.73
CA ARG A 261 7.43 -11.24 -11.13
C ARG A 261 7.87 -12.31 -12.12
N ASP A 262 8.79 -13.19 -11.75
CA ASP A 262 9.28 -14.25 -12.62
C ASP A 262 8.28 -15.43 -12.73
N ALA A 263 7.45 -15.63 -11.71
CA ALA A 263 6.51 -16.75 -11.65
C ALA A 263 5.12 -16.43 -12.25
N PHE A 264 4.68 -15.17 -12.20
CA PHE A 264 3.31 -14.77 -12.56
C PHE A 264 3.31 -13.61 -13.55
N ASP A 265 2.49 -13.73 -14.59
CA ASP A 265 2.32 -12.70 -15.62
C ASP A 265 1.13 -11.78 -15.28
N VAL A 266 1.23 -11.10 -14.14
CA VAL A 266 0.23 -10.17 -13.61
C VAL A 266 0.91 -8.89 -13.12
N PRO A 267 0.19 -7.75 -12.97
CA PRO A 267 0.76 -6.56 -12.37
C PRO A 267 1.18 -6.81 -10.91
N VAL A 268 2.43 -6.44 -10.58
CA VAL A 268 3.02 -6.62 -9.27
C VAL A 268 3.14 -5.28 -8.56
N GLY A 269 2.45 -5.13 -7.43
CA GLY A 269 2.60 -4.03 -6.50
C GLY A 269 3.70 -4.31 -5.47
N ALA A 270 4.31 -3.25 -4.96
CA ALA A 270 5.22 -3.32 -3.84
C ALA A 270 5.00 -2.14 -2.89
N TYR A 271 4.99 -2.38 -1.59
CA TYR A 271 4.76 -1.31 -0.62
C TYR A 271 6.07 -0.91 0.07
N ASN A 272 6.57 0.26 -0.27
CA ASN A 272 7.63 0.96 0.47
C ASN A 272 7.02 1.53 1.75
N VAL A 273 7.12 0.75 2.84
CA VAL A 273 6.33 0.93 4.05
C VAL A 273 6.84 2.02 4.99
N SER A 274 6.05 2.30 6.01
CA SER A 274 6.25 3.38 6.97
C SER A 274 7.62 3.37 7.66
N GLY A 275 8.12 2.20 8.06
CA GLY A 275 9.44 2.08 8.69
C GLY A 275 10.58 2.32 7.70
N GLU A 276 10.43 1.89 6.46
CA GLU A 276 11.39 2.17 5.38
C GLU A 276 11.44 3.68 5.09
N TYR A 277 10.28 4.35 5.04
CA TYR A 277 10.16 5.81 4.94
C TYR A 277 10.82 6.53 6.11
N ALA A 278 10.44 6.16 7.34
CA ALA A 278 10.92 6.79 8.57
C ALA A 278 12.45 6.68 8.73
N MET A 279 13.05 5.54 8.39
CA MET A 279 14.51 5.35 8.43
C MET A 279 15.24 6.33 7.53
N VAL A 280 14.75 6.55 6.30
CA VAL A 280 15.36 7.51 5.36
C VAL A 280 15.20 8.93 5.87
N LYS A 281 13.98 9.33 6.31
CA LYS A 281 13.74 10.67 6.89
C LYS A 281 14.64 10.95 8.09
N ALA A 282 14.74 10.01 9.03
CA ALA A 282 15.56 10.16 10.23
C ALA A 282 17.06 10.31 9.91
N ALA A 283 17.59 9.52 8.99
CA ALA A 283 18.99 9.60 8.57
C ALA A 283 19.29 10.89 7.78
N ALA A 284 18.35 11.31 6.93
CA ALA A 284 18.46 12.55 6.17
C ALA A 284 18.43 13.80 7.06
N GLN A 285 17.55 13.85 8.06
CA GLN A 285 17.49 14.93 9.04
C GLN A 285 18.80 15.11 9.81
N LYS A 286 19.56 14.02 10.02
CA LYS A 286 20.89 14.04 10.65
C LYS A 286 22.02 14.34 9.66
N GLY A 287 21.71 14.54 8.38
CA GLY A 287 22.71 14.79 7.34
C GLY A 287 23.60 13.57 7.00
N TRP A 288 23.19 12.36 7.42
CA TRP A 288 23.95 11.14 7.13
C TRP A 288 23.73 10.60 5.72
N LEU A 289 22.58 10.90 5.14
CA LEU A 289 22.17 10.48 3.80
C LEU A 289 21.59 11.67 3.02
N ASP A 290 21.82 11.67 1.70
CA ASP A 290 21.10 12.54 0.78
C ASP A 290 19.72 11.91 0.48
N GLU A 291 18.67 12.52 0.99
CA GLU A 291 17.30 11.99 0.92
C GLU A 291 16.87 11.71 -0.53
N LYS A 292 17.03 12.70 -1.42
CA LYS A 292 16.63 12.58 -2.83
C LYS A 292 17.32 11.38 -3.49
N ARG A 293 18.64 11.28 -3.33
CA ARG A 293 19.42 10.21 -3.95
C ARG A 293 19.03 8.84 -3.44
N VAL A 294 18.90 8.69 -2.12
CA VAL A 294 18.55 7.40 -1.48
C VAL A 294 17.15 6.96 -1.83
N VAL A 295 16.17 7.88 -1.78
CA VAL A 295 14.78 7.55 -2.16
C VAL A 295 14.68 7.11 -3.61
N LEU A 296 15.30 7.85 -4.55
CA LEU A 296 15.29 7.48 -5.96
C LEU A 296 16.00 6.14 -6.21
N GLU A 297 17.07 5.83 -5.46
CA GLU A 297 17.76 4.55 -5.55
C GLU A 297 16.89 3.39 -5.02
N ILE A 298 16.25 3.56 -3.88
CA ILE A 298 15.32 2.57 -3.28
C ILE A 298 14.17 2.26 -4.25
N LEU A 299 13.46 3.28 -4.72
CA LEU A 299 12.30 3.06 -5.60
C LEU A 299 12.71 2.50 -6.97
N THR A 300 13.86 2.90 -7.49
CA THR A 300 14.44 2.26 -8.70
C THR A 300 14.79 0.80 -8.42
N GLY A 301 15.31 0.47 -7.24
CA GLY A 301 15.59 -0.90 -6.82
C GLY A 301 14.33 -1.76 -6.77
N ILE A 302 13.25 -1.24 -6.20
CA ILE A 302 11.95 -1.88 -6.12
C ILE A 302 11.38 -2.14 -7.53
N GLN A 303 11.40 -1.12 -8.40
CA GLN A 303 10.96 -1.27 -9.78
C GLN A 303 11.83 -2.25 -10.58
N ARG A 304 13.15 -2.21 -10.40
CA ARG A 304 14.09 -3.16 -11.03
C ARG A 304 13.87 -4.59 -10.57
N ALA A 305 13.42 -4.79 -9.32
CA ALA A 305 13.04 -6.11 -8.83
C ALA A 305 11.79 -6.66 -9.53
N GLY A 306 10.96 -5.80 -10.15
CA GLY A 306 9.81 -6.22 -10.95
C GLY A 306 8.48 -5.58 -10.57
N ALA A 307 8.47 -4.62 -9.65
CA ALA A 307 7.24 -3.92 -9.30
C ALA A 307 6.79 -2.97 -10.44
N ASP A 308 5.53 -3.10 -10.85
CA ASP A 308 4.84 -2.19 -11.78
C ASP A 308 4.23 -1.01 -11.00
N ILE A 309 3.77 -1.28 -9.77
CA ILE A 309 3.07 -0.35 -8.89
C ILE A 309 3.85 -0.22 -7.58
N ILE A 310 4.13 1.00 -7.15
CA ILE A 310 4.84 1.25 -5.89
C ILE A 310 3.99 2.15 -4.99
N LEU A 311 3.53 1.61 -3.87
CA LEU A 311 2.92 2.39 -2.81
C LEU A 311 4.04 3.00 -1.96
N THR A 312 4.06 4.32 -1.84
CA THR A 312 5.12 5.00 -1.08
C THR A 312 4.68 6.36 -0.54
N TYR A 313 5.05 6.66 0.68
CA TYR A 313 4.86 7.99 1.28
C TYR A 313 5.78 9.05 0.65
N HIS A 314 6.82 8.65 -0.07
CA HIS A 314 7.70 9.55 -0.84
C HIS A 314 7.10 10.00 -2.19
N ALA A 315 5.91 9.53 -2.59
CA ALA A 315 5.38 9.72 -3.94
C ALA A 315 5.35 11.19 -4.37
N LYS A 316 4.93 12.12 -3.51
CA LYS A 316 4.88 13.55 -3.83
C LYS A 316 6.27 14.16 -3.99
N ASP A 317 7.21 13.81 -3.12
CA ASP A 317 8.59 14.30 -3.20
C ASP A 317 9.25 13.79 -4.49
N VAL A 318 9.09 12.50 -4.79
CA VAL A 318 9.59 11.88 -6.03
C VAL A 318 9.00 12.55 -7.27
N ALA A 319 7.69 12.80 -7.28
CA ALA A 319 7.05 13.47 -8.41
C ALA A 319 7.61 14.88 -8.65
N ARG A 320 7.86 15.64 -7.58
CA ARG A 320 8.53 16.95 -7.67
C ARG A 320 9.97 16.84 -8.20
N TRP A 321 10.73 15.86 -7.71
CA TRP A 321 12.12 15.67 -8.13
C TRP A 321 12.24 15.21 -9.59
N LEU A 322 11.32 14.39 -10.08
CA LEU A 322 11.31 13.94 -11.47
C LEU A 322 10.89 15.06 -12.44
N LYS A 323 10.04 16.01 -12.02
CA LYS A 323 9.66 17.17 -12.81
C LYS A 323 10.80 18.22 -12.93
N ALA A 324 11.71 18.24 -11.95
CA ALA A 324 12.82 19.19 -11.91
C ALA A 324 14.09 18.71 -12.64
N CYS A 325 14.05 17.51 -13.21
CA CYS A 325 15.10 16.93 -14.04
C CYS A 325 14.74 17.04 -15.52
#